data_78e9eda725627fbcaac3ec5cec818acc
#
_entry.id   78e9eda725627fbcaac3ec5cec818acc
#
_cell.length_a   1.000
_cell.length_b   1.000
_cell.length_c   1.000
_cell.angle_alpha   90.00
_cell.angle_beta   90.00
_cell.angle_gamma   90.00
#
_symmetry.space_group_name_H-M   'P 1'
#
loop_
_entity.id
_entity.type
_entity.pdbx_description
1 polymer ?
#
loop_
_entity_poly.entity_id
_entity_poly.type
_entity_poly.pdbx_seq_one_letter_code
_entity_poly.pdbx_strand_id
1 'polypeptide(L)'
;MGYGPASLAKDSTWLPAHMDRTQRMYERAKNHPGIVIWSLGNEAGNGINFERTYDWMKSIETTRPIQYERAEQNYNTDIYCRMYRSVEELLAYARQTEPKVYRPFIMTEYLHAMGNSGGGLKEYMDVFETEPIVQGGCIWDWVDQSFREIDADGRWYWTYGGDYGPKNVPSFGNFCCNGLVNAVREPHPHLLEAVSYTHL
;
A
#
# COMPACT_ATOMS: atom_id res chain seq x y z
N MET A 1 15.13 5.59 1.53
CA MET A 1 14.94 5.01 2.89
C MET A 1 15.84 3.79 3.02
N GLY A 2 16.71 3.78 4.05
CA GLY A 2 17.75 2.77 4.17
C GLY A 2 17.23 1.47 4.78
N TYR A 3 16.98 0.47 3.96
CA TYR A 3 16.72 -0.89 4.42
C TYR A 3 18.03 -1.68 4.64
N GLY A 4 19.08 -0.96 5.06
CA GLY A 4 20.41 -1.53 5.30
C GLY A 4 20.46 -2.53 6.44
N PRO A 5 21.66 -2.97 6.84
CA PRO A 5 21.85 -3.92 7.96
C PRO A 5 21.25 -3.48 9.28
N ALA A 6 21.17 -2.16 9.51
CA ALA A 6 20.59 -1.55 10.72
C ALA A 6 19.04 -1.43 10.70
N SER A 7 18.37 -2.02 9.72
CA SER A 7 16.91 -2.05 9.68
C SER A 7 16.34 -2.81 10.87
N LEU A 8 15.30 -2.26 11.51
CA LEU A 8 14.60 -2.93 12.63
C LEU A 8 14.02 -4.30 12.22
N ALA A 9 13.74 -4.50 10.92
CA ALA A 9 13.32 -5.80 10.39
C ALA A 9 14.35 -6.92 10.61
N LYS A 10 15.64 -6.56 10.70
CA LYS A 10 16.79 -7.48 10.85
C LYS A 10 17.32 -7.58 12.26
N ASP A 11 17.00 -6.63 13.12
CA ASP A 11 17.42 -6.62 14.50
C ASP A 11 16.47 -7.47 15.36
N SER A 12 16.89 -8.67 15.73
CA SER A 12 16.09 -9.62 16.50
C SER A 12 15.66 -9.14 17.88
N THR A 13 16.29 -8.10 18.42
CA THR A 13 15.86 -7.49 19.69
C THR A 13 14.50 -6.83 19.58
N TRP A 14 14.07 -6.49 18.34
CA TRP A 14 12.75 -5.93 18.03
C TRP A 14 11.69 -7.00 17.73
N LEU A 15 12.06 -8.28 17.72
CA LEU A 15 11.09 -9.36 17.43
C LEU A 15 9.88 -9.34 18.37
N PRO A 16 10.01 -9.13 19.69
CA PRO A 16 8.82 -9.07 20.56
C PRO A 16 7.86 -7.94 20.16
N ALA A 17 8.35 -6.80 19.73
CA ALA A 17 7.51 -5.68 19.28
C ALA A 17 6.81 -5.96 17.95
N HIS A 18 7.50 -6.58 16.98
CA HIS A 18 6.88 -7.03 15.73
C HIS A 18 5.79 -8.08 15.99
N MET A 19 6.11 -9.07 16.82
CA MET A 19 5.19 -10.14 17.15
C MET A 19 3.93 -9.62 17.87
N ASP A 20 4.08 -8.77 18.88
CA ASP A 20 2.94 -8.18 19.60
C ASP A 20 1.98 -7.45 18.65
N ARG A 21 2.50 -6.66 17.70
CA ARG A 21 1.66 -5.94 16.74
C ARG A 21 0.94 -6.87 15.78
N THR A 22 1.61 -7.88 15.27
CA THR A 22 1.01 -8.87 14.37
C THR A 22 -0.06 -9.67 15.09
N GLN A 23 0.20 -10.12 16.32
CA GLN A 23 -0.75 -10.86 17.13
C GLN A 23 -2.00 -10.02 17.45
N ARG A 24 -1.82 -8.79 17.90
CA ARG A 24 -2.95 -7.88 18.19
C ARG A 24 -3.77 -7.56 16.95
N MET A 25 -3.12 -7.34 15.81
CA MET A 25 -3.83 -7.14 14.54
C MET A 25 -4.70 -8.35 14.22
N TYR A 26 -4.15 -9.55 14.29
CA TYR A 26 -4.86 -10.79 14.01
C TYR A 26 -6.02 -11.01 15.00
N GLU A 27 -5.74 -10.98 16.30
CA GLU A 27 -6.75 -11.23 17.33
C GLU A 27 -7.92 -10.23 17.29
N ARG A 28 -7.61 -8.96 17.02
CA ARG A 28 -8.63 -7.93 16.87
C ARG A 28 -9.53 -8.15 15.66
N ALA A 29 -8.97 -8.64 14.56
CA ALA A 29 -9.59 -8.54 13.24
C ALA A 29 -9.98 -9.90 12.63
N LYS A 30 -9.55 -11.03 13.19
CA LYS A 30 -9.75 -12.39 12.64
C LYS A 30 -11.21 -12.75 12.33
N ASN A 31 -12.16 -12.18 13.08
CA ASN A 31 -13.59 -12.44 12.90
C ASN A 31 -14.28 -11.48 11.91
N HIS A 32 -13.54 -10.56 11.28
CA HIS A 32 -14.11 -9.67 10.29
C HIS A 32 -14.10 -10.33 8.90
N PRO A 33 -15.28 -10.64 8.32
CA PRO A 33 -15.37 -11.36 7.04
C PRO A 33 -14.88 -10.54 5.84
N GLY A 34 -14.84 -9.21 5.97
CA GLY A 34 -14.30 -8.34 4.92
C GLY A 34 -12.78 -8.35 4.79
N ILE A 35 -12.05 -8.97 5.73
CA ILE A 35 -10.61 -9.14 5.60
C ILE A 35 -10.35 -10.39 4.77
N VAL A 36 -9.79 -10.20 3.59
CA VAL A 36 -9.50 -11.30 2.65
C VAL A 36 -8.00 -11.62 2.56
N ILE A 37 -7.15 -10.68 2.92
CA ILE A 37 -5.68 -10.80 2.89
C ILE A 37 -5.10 -10.14 4.14
N TRP A 38 -4.09 -10.76 4.75
CA TRP A 38 -3.31 -10.16 5.84
C TRP A 38 -2.05 -9.51 5.31
N SER A 39 -1.73 -8.31 5.78
CA SER A 39 -0.48 -7.63 5.49
C SER A 39 0.36 -7.48 6.75
N LEU A 40 1.63 -7.89 6.68
CA LEU A 40 2.53 -7.84 7.85
C LEU A 40 3.11 -6.46 8.12
N GLY A 41 3.07 -5.56 7.12
CA GLY A 41 3.61 -4.21 7.30
C GLY A 41 3.77 -3.45 5.98
N ASN A 42 4.33 -2.24 6.10
CA ASN A 42 4.56 -1.34 4.99
C ASN A 42 5.97 -0.77 5.04
N GLU A 43 6.72 -0.92 3.95
CA GLU A 43 8.03 -0.28 3.70
C GLU A 43 9.06 -0.35 4.84
N ALA A 44 9.13 -1.46 5.58
CA ALA A 44 10.00 -1.59 6.75
C ALA A 44 11.26 -2.44 6.52
N GLY A 45 11.55 -2.81 5.27
CA GLY A 45 12.60 -3.77 4.93
C GLY A 45 12.17 -5.20 5.21
N ASN A 46 13.00 -6.19 4.89
CA ASN A 46 12.73 -7.60 5.18
C ASN A 46 13.86 -8.21 6.02
N GLY A 47 13.53 -9.20 6.85
CA GLY A 47 14.46 -9.92 7.69
C GLY A 47 13.76 -10.76 8.73
N ILE A 48 14.55 -11.24 9.70
CA ILE A 48 14.15 -12.25 10.68
C ILE A 48 12.83 -11.92 11.39
N ASN A 49 12.55 -10.65 11.66
CA ASN A 49 11.34 -10.26 12.39
C ASN A 49 10.08 -10.47 11.52
N PHE A 50 10.11 -10.15 10.22
CA PHE A 50 9.00 -10.43 9.32
C PHE A 50 8.89 -11.90 8.96
N GLU A 51 10.01 -12.62 8.88
CA GLU A 51 10.01 -14.07 8.69
C GLU A 51 9.29 -14.76 9.87
N ARG A 52 9.62 -14.40 11.10
CA ARG A 52 9.00 -14.97 12.31
C ARG A 52 7.52 -14.60 12.46
N THR A 53 7.14 -13.38 12.12
CA THR A 53 5.71 -12.99 12.15
C THR A 53 4.91 -13.71 11.06
N TYR A 54 5.49 -13.93 9.88
CA TYR A 54 4.89 -14.73 8.83
C TYR A 54 4.71 -16.19 9.30
N ASP A 55 5.76 -16.84 9.78
CA ASP A 55 5.73 -18.22 10.26
C ASP A 55 4.67 -18.41 11.36
N TRP A 56 4.63 -17.48 12.32
CA TRP A 56 3.62 -17.50 13.37
C TRP A 56 2.21 -17.40 12.80
N MET A 57 1.96 -16.44 11.91
CA MET A 57 0.62 -16.25 11.36
C MET A 57 0.20 -17.43 10.48
N LYS A 58 1.11 -18.01 9.70
CA LYS A 58 0.84 -19.24 8.92
C LYS A 58 0.51 -20.45 9.80
N SER A 59 1.00 -20.48 11.04
CA SER A 59 0.69 -21.59 11.95
C SER A 59 -0.74 -21.57 12.47
N ILE A 60 -1.43 -20.41 12.42
CA ILE A 60 -2.77 -20.22 12.96
C ILE A 60 -3.82 -19.81 11.92
N GLU A 61 -3.40 -19.17 10.83
CA GLU A 61 -4.26 -18.73 9.73
C GLU A 61 -4.08 -19.63 8.52
N THR A 62 -5.09 -20.43 8.23
CA THR A 62 -5.05 -21.43 7.16
C THR A 62 -5.96 -21.10 5.99
N THR A 63 -6.75 -20.05 6.08
CA THR A 63 -7.80 -19.73 5.12
C THR A 63 -7.49 -18.51 4.26
N ARG A 64 -6.81 -17.52 4.81
CA ARG A 64 -6.50 -16.26 4.13
C ARG A 64 -5.02 -16.14 3.83
N PRO A 65 -4.64 -15.63 2.65
CA PRO A 65 -3.25 -15.42 2.33
C PRO A 65 -2.63 -14.29 3.17
N ILE A 66 -1.32 -14.40 3.35
CA ILE A 66 -0.51 -13.43 4.08
C ILE A 66 0.47 -12.81 3.11
N GLN A 67 0.51 -11.49 3.02
CA GLN A 67 1.43 -10.78 2.17
C GLN A 67 2.36 -9.85 2.95
N TYR A 68 3.52 -9.61 2.39
CA TYR A 68 4.43 -8.54 2.80
C TYR A 68 5.22 -8.02 1.60
N GLU A 69 5.07 -6.74 1.25
CA GLU A 69 5.60 -6.20 -0.02
C GLU A 69 7.14 -6.21 -0.09
N ARG A 70 7.84 -6.03 1.06
CA ARG A 70 9.31 -6.11 1.12
C ARG A 70 9.86 -7.53 1.21
N ALA A 71 9.02 -8.53 1.34
CA ALA A 71 9.42 -9.91 1.14
C ALA A 71 9.73 -10.21 -0.32
N GLU A 72 9.19 -9.42 -1.24
CA GLU A 72 9.36 -9.61 -2.68
C GLU A 72 8.98 -11.04 -3.08
N GLN A 73 9.94 -11.85 -3.55
CA GLN A 73 9.74 -13.25 -3.87
C GLN A 73 10.34 -14.21 -2.83
N ASN A 74 10.72 -13.73 -1.65
CA ASN A 74 11.14 -14.59 -0.55
C ASN A 74 9.98 -15.44 -0.03
N TYR A 75 10.27 -16.45 0.79
CA TYR A 75 9.27 -17.43 1.25
C TYR A 75 8.19 -16.82 2.15
N ASN A 76 8.49 -15.71 2.82
CA ASN A 76 7.63 -15.09 3.84
C ASN A 76 6.57 -14.15 3.25
N THR A 77 5.97 -14.54 2.14
CA THR A 77 4.78 -13.93 1.54
C THR A 77 4.08 -14.93 0.62
N ASP A 78 2.76 -14.98 0.66
CA ASP A 78 1.97 -15.81 -0.25
C ASP A 78 1.72 -15.11 -1.59
N ILE A 79 1.74 -13.77 -1.59
CA ILE A 79 1.47 -12.93 -2.76
C ILE A 79 2.71 -12.11 -3.07
N TYR A 80 3.09 -12.02 -4.34
CA TYR A 80 4.14 -11.09 -4.76
C TYR A 80 3.54 -9.68 -4.82
N CYS A 81 3.97 -8.83 -3.91
CA CYS A 81 3.49 -7.47 -3.79
C CYS A 81 4.60 -6.47 -4.10
N ARG A 82 4.25 -5.44 -4.86
CA ARG A 82 5.15 -4.30 -5.15
C ARG A 82 4.33 -3.01 -5.20
N MET A 83 5.03 -1.89 -5.14
CA MET A 83 4.44 -0.56 -5.27
C MET A 83 4.89 0.08 -6.58
N TYR A 84 4.01 0.84 -7.21
CA TYR A 84 4.29 1.73 -8.35
C TYR A 84 5.03 1.06 -9.51
N ARG A 85 4.66 -0.17 -9.84
CA ARG A 85 5.21 -0.85 -11.02
C ARG A 85 4.55 -0.33 -12.30
N SER A 86 5.34 -0.17 -13.35
CA SER A 86 4.80 0.20 -14.65
C SER A 86 4.01 -0.96 -15.28
N VAL A 87 3.18 -0.64 -16.26
CA VAL A 87 2.43 -1.63 -17.05
C VAL A 87 3.39 -2.65 -17.69
N GLU A 88 4.53 -2.19 -18.21
CA GLU A 88 5.55 -3.06 -18.82
C GLU A 88 6.15 -4.02 -17.79
N GLU A 89 6.41 -3.57 -16.56
CA GLU A 89 6.92 -4.43 -15.49
C GLU A 89 5.89 -5.47 -15.06
N LEU A 90 4.60 -5.13 -15.03
CA LEU A 90 3.52 -6.07 -14.75
C LEU A 90 3.42 -7.13 -15.84
N LEU A 91 3.45 -6.73 -17.11
CA LEU A 91 3.44 -7.64 -18.24
C LEU A 91 4.68 -8.53 -18.28
N ALA A 92 5.86 -7.98 -17.95
CA ALA A 92 7.09 -8.77 -17.88
C ALA A 92 7.00 -9.84 -16.79
N TYR A 93 6.43 -9.53 -15.63
CA TYR A 93 6.18 -10.51 -14.59
C TYR A 93 5.16 -11.57 -15.05
N ALA A 94 4.03 -11.15 -15.57
CA ALA A 94 2.95 -12.05 -15.97
C ALA A 94 3.37 -13.05 -17.04
N ARG A 95 4.22 -12.63 -17.97
CA ARG A 95 4.67 -13.41 -19.13
C ARG A 95 6.03 -14.09 -18.92
N GLN A 96 6.61 -13.99 -17.74
CA GLN A 96 7.86 -14.65 -17.43
C GLN A 96 7.69 -16.18 -17.43
N THR A 97 8.50 -16.86 -18.19
CA THR A 97 8.47 -18.33 -18.32
C THR A 97 9.64 -19.02 -17.59
N GLU A 98 10.77 -18.32 -17.40
CA GLU A 98 11.97 -18.87 -16.77
C GLU A 98 12.59 -17.88 -15.76
N PRO A 99 12.52 -18.14 -14.45
CA PRO A 99 11.70 -19.18 -13.81
C PRO A 99 10.22 -18.89 -13.95
N LYS A 100 9.39 -19.92 -14.05
CA LYS A 100 7.94 -19.78 -14.13
C LYS A 100 7.40 -19.10 -12.88
N VAL A 101 6.61 -18.04 -13.06
CA VAL A 101 5.92 -17.37 -11.96
C VAL A 101 4.75 -18.24 -11.46
N TYR A 102 4.54 -18.23 -10.16
CA TYR A 102 3.49 -19.04 -9.51
C TYR A 102 2.69 -18.26 -8.47
N ARG A 103 3.21 -17.13 -8.00
CA ARG A 103 2.50 -16.28 -7.03
C ARG A 103 1.63 -15.30 -7.74
N PRO A 104 0.39 -15.07 -7.26
CA PRO A 104 -0.40 -13.94 -7.72
C PRO A 104 0.35 -12.65 -7.40
N PHE A 105 0.19 -11.66 -8.28
CA PHE A 105 0.74 -10.31 -8.08
C PHE A 105 -0.37 -9.36 -7.66
N ILE A 106 -0.11 -8.56 -6.62
CA ILE A 106 -0.96 -7.43 -6.25
C ILE A 106 -0.07 -6.20 -6.09
N MET A 107 -0.44 -5.11 -6.75
CA MET A 107 0.22 -3.83 -6.55
C MET A 107 -0.37 -3.17 -5.30
N THR A 108 0.41 -3.14 -4.21
CA THR A 108 -0.05 -2.63 -2.91
C THR A 108 -0.24 -1.13 -2.88
N GLU A 109 0.40 -0.42 -3.80
CA GLU A 109 0.16 1.00 -4.06
C GLU A 109 0.40 1.31 -5.54
N TYR A 110 -0.50 2.07 -6.15
CA TYR A 110 -0.32 2.65 -7.48
C TYR A 110 -1.15 3.93 -7.64
N LEU A 111 -1.01 4.61 -8.76
CA LEU A 111 -1.77 5.80 -9.11
C LEU A 111 -1.67 6.91 -8.05
N HIS A 112 -0.45 7.20 -7.56
CA HIS A 112 -0.23 8.30 -6.61
C HIS A 112 -0.65 9.63 -7.23
N ALA A 113 -1.83 10.11 -6.84
CA ALA A 113 -2.51 11.23 -7.50
C ALA A 113 -2.19 12.57 -6.83
N MET A 114 -0.93 13.01 -6.90
CA MET A 114 -0.52 14.32 -6.38
C MET A 114 -0.37 15.33 -7.54
N GLY A 115 -1.03 16.47 -7.44
CA GLY A 115 -1.05 17.47 -8.50
C GLY A 115 -1.76 16.96 -9.76
N ASN A 116 -1.22 17.29 -10.93
CA ASN A 116 -1.76 16.82 -12.21
C ASN A 116 -1.17 15.45 -12.58
N SER A 117 -1.57 14.42 -11.88
CA SER A 117 -1.14 13.04 -12.06
C SER A 117 -2.34 12.08 -11.98
N GLY A 118 -2.08 10.77 -11.95
CA GLY A 118 -3.13 9.76 -11.85
C GLY A 118 -3.68 9.29 -13.22
N GLY A 119 -2.98 9.57 -14.32
CA GLY A 119 -3.33 9.03 -15.64
C GLY A 119 -2.86 7.59 -15.85
N GLY A 120 -3.30 6.98 -16.95
CA GLY A 120 -2.91 5.61 -17.32
C GLY A 120 -3.67 4.52 -16.59
N LEU A 121 -4.78 4.83 -15.94
CA LEU A 121 -5.58 3.85 -15.20
C LEU A 121 -6.13 2.76 -16.10
N LYS A 122 -6.56 3.13 -17.32
CA LYS A 122 -7.05 2.16 -18.30
C LYS A 122 -6.01 1.09 -18.62
N GLU A 123 -4.77 1.47 -18.86
CA GLU A 123 -3.67 0.55 -19.18
C GLU A 123 -3.39 -0.44 -18.04
N TYR A 124 -3.50 0.01 -16.80
CA TYR A 124 -3.42 -0.89 -15.64
C TYR A 124 -4.60 -1.84 -15.58
N MET A 125 -5.81 -1.35 -15.80
CA MET A 125 -7.02 -2.19 -15.78
C MET A 125 -7.00 -3.23 -16.90
N ASP A 126 -6.53 -2.86 -18.09
CA ASP A 126 -6.36 -3.83 -19.21
C ASP A 126 -5.44 -5.00 -18.78
N VAL A 127 -4.35 -4.73 -18.04
CA VAL A 127 -3.48 -5.79 -17.52
C VAL A 127 -4.17 -6.62 -16.44
N PHE A 128 -4.86 -5.98 -15.50
CA PHE A 128 -5.55 -6.68 -14.41
C PHE A 128 -6.63 -7.63 -14.95
N GLU A 129 -7.28 -7.27 -16.04
CA GLU A 129 -8.32 -8.08 -16.67
C GLU A 129 -7.77 -9.20 -17.58
N THR A 130 -6.63 -8.96 -18.24
CA THR A 130 -6.11 -9.89 -19.26
C THR A 130 -5.03 -10.83 -18.76
N GLU A 131 -4.34 -10.52 -17.68
CA GLU A 131 -3.24 -11.32 -17.13
C GLU A 131 -3.64 -11.96 -15.79
N PRO A 132 -4.15 -13.20 -15.77
CA PRO A 132 -4.77 -13.80 -14.58
C PRO A 132 -3.87 -13.90 -13.34
N ILE A 133 -2.56 -13.84 -13.49
CA ILE A 133 -1.63 -13.83 -12.36
C ILE A 133 -1.52 -12.46 -11.69
N VAL A 134 -1.93 -11.37 -12.39
CA VAL A 134 -1.97 -10.01 -11.87
C VAL A 134 -3.38 -9.73 -11.36
N GLN A 135 -3.55 -9.73 -10.06
CA GLN A 135 -4.87 -9.72 -9.42
C GLN A 135 -5.44 -8.31 -9.18
N GLY A 136 -4.66 -7.26 -9.47
CA GLY A 136 -5.09 -5.88 -9.29
C GLY A 136 -4.14 -5.05 -8.45
N GLY A 137 -4.65 -3.93 -7.94
CA GLY A 137 -3.88 -3.00 -7.13
C GLY A 137 -4.74 -2.12 -6.21
N CYS A 138 -4.07 -1.48 -5.24
CA CYS A 138 -4.68 -0.53 -4.33
C CYS A 138 -4.19 0.88 -4.68
N ILE A 139 -5.12 1.77 -5.00
CA ILE A 139 -4.78 3.16 -5.32
C ILE A 139 -4.26 3.86 -4.06
N TRP A 140 -3.16 4.57 -4.18
CA TRP A 140 -2.67 5.47 -3.15
C TRP A 140 -3.01 6.92 -3.52
N ASP A 141 -4.01 7.62 -2.90
CA ASP A 141 -4.69 7.12 -1.73
C ASP A 141 -6.20 7.46 -1.85
N TRP A 142 -7.01 7.17 -0.85
CA TRP A 142 -8.44 7.45 -0.88
C TRP A 142 -8.77 8.93 -0.66
N VAL A 143 -8.15 9.57 0.35
CA VAL A 143 -8.51 10.93 0.77
C VAL A 143 -7.28 11.79 1.00
N ASP A 144 -7.29 13.02 0.49
CA ASP A 144 -6.27 14.01 0.83
C ASP A 144 -6.14 14.17 2.35
N GLN A 145 -4.93 13.98 2.86
CA GLN A 145 -4.62 14.15 4.28
C GLN A 145 -4.38 15.62 4.60
N SER A 146 -5.41 16.43 4.40
CA SER A 146 -5.39 17.89 4.54
C SER A 146 -6.52 18.39 5.45
N PHE A 147 -6.43 19.64 5.82
CA PHE A 147 -7.43 20.33 6.65
C PHE A 147 -8.01 21.52 5.89
N ARG A 148 -9.25 21.85 6.18
CA ARG A 148 -9.91 23.04 5.64
C ARG A 148 -9.88 24.13 6.69
N GLU A 149 -9.27 25.25 6.34
CA GLU A 149 -9.17 26.43 7.19
C GLU A 149 -9.86 27.63 6.54
N ILE A 150 -10.11 28.67 7.32
CA ILE A 150 -10.73 29.93 6.87
C ILE A 150 -9.79 31.07 7.24
N ASP A 151 -9.46 31.95 6.30
CA ASP A 151 -8.63 33.14 6.52
C ASP A 151 -9.43 34.26 7.18
N ALA A 152 -8.74 35.38 7.50
CA ALA A 152 -9.35 36.55 8.13
C ALA A 152 -10.41 37.24 7.26
N ASP A 153 -10.38 37.03 5.93
CA ASP A 153 -11.35 37.58 4.98
C ASP A 153 -12.54 36.61 4.76
N GLY A 154 -12.59 35.48 5.49
CA GLY A 154 -13.67 34.52 5.40
C GLY A 154 -13.52 33.55 4.20
N ARG A 155 -12.38 33.54 3.52
CA ARG A 155 -12.08 32.60 2.40
C ARG A 155 -11.52 31.32 2.94
N TRP A 156 -12.05 30.19 2.48
CA TRP A 156 -11.51 28.87 2.85
C TRP A 156 -10.29 28.52 2.00
N TYR A 157 -9.37 27.75 2.58
CA TYR A 157 -8.18 27.22 1.91
C TYR A 157 -7.77 25.88 2.53
N TRP A 158 -6.93 25.16 1.82
CA TRP A 158 -6.41 23.87 2.28
C TRP A 158 -5.08 24.05 2.99
N THR A 159 -4.88 23.29 4.07
CA THR A 159 -3.63 23.18 4.82
C THR A 159 -3.27 21.69 5.00
N TYR A 160 -2.05 21.45 5.37
CA TYR A 160 -1.56 20.11 5.72
C TYR A 160 -0.72 20.17 6.99
N GLY A 161 -0.29 19.00 7.54
CA GLY A 161 0.42 18.96 8.83
C GLY A 161 1.68 19.82 8.91
N GLY A 162 2.39 20.03 7.78
CA GLY A 162 3.58 20.88 7.72
C GLY A 162 3.31 22.39 7.85
N ASP A 163 2.08 22.82 7.73
CA ASP A 163 1.70 24.24 7.93
C ASP A 163 1.60 24.60 9.42
N TYR A 164 1.59 23.60 10.30
CA TYR A 164 1.44 23.77 11.74
C TYR A 164 2.73 23.49 12.50
N GLY A 165 2.86 24.09 13.67
CA GLY A 165 4.00 23.91 14.54
C GLY A 165 5.23 24.74 14.17
N PRO A 166 6.42 24.42 14.70
CA PRO A 166 7.64 25.18 14.44
C PRO A 166 8.09 25.07 12.98
N LYS A 167 8.42 26.20 12.36
CA LYS A 167 8.84 26.26 10.94
C LYS A 167 10.13 25.48 10.60
N ASN A 168 10.91 25.13 11.59
CA ASN A 168 12.16 24.38 11.42
C ASN A 168 12.01 22.86 11.56
N VAL A 169 10.78 22.37 11.71
CA VAL A 169 10.51 20.92 11.72
C VAL A 169 10.44 20.43 10.27
N PRO A 170 11.22 19.41 9.89
CA PRO A 170 11.15 18.83 8.56
C PRO A 170 9.74 18.30 8.24
N SER A 171 9.28 18.55 7.01
CA SER A 171 8.02 18.04 6.49
C SER A 171 8.19 17.62 5.03
N PHE A 172 7.35 16.70 4.55
CA PHE A 172 7.29 16.33 3.14
C PHE A 172 6.41 17.27 2.29
N GLY A 173 6.04 18.43 2.84
CA GLY A 173 5.16 19.37 2.15
C GLY A 173 3.79 18.77 1.91
N ASN A 174 3.19 19.10 0.77
CA ASN A 174 1.88 18.60 0.36
C ASN A 174 1.87 17.17 -0.20
N PHE A 175 2.91 16.38 0.06
CA PHE A 175 3.02 14.98 -0.43
C PHE A 175 1.89 14.07 0.08
N CYS A 176 1.18 14.48 1.10
CA CYS A 176 0.01 13.81 1.66
C CYS A 176 -1.33 14.19 0.98
N CYS A 177 -1.32 15.09 0.01
CA CYS A 177 -2.51 15.51 -0.75
C CYS A 177 -2.56 14.76 -2.08
N ASN A 178 -2.94 13.49 -2.02
CA ASN A 178 -2.87 12.51 -3.11
C ASN A 178 -4.11 11.58 -3.17
N GLY A 179 -5.22 12.03 -2.58
CA GLY A 179 -6.45 11.28 -2.52
C GLY A 179 -7.25 11.26 -3.82
N LEU A 180 -8.12 10.27 -3.95
CA LEU A 180 -9.19 10.25 -4.97
C LEU A 180 -10.29 11.28 -4.64
N VAL A 181 -10.39 11.63 -3.36
CA VAL A 181 -11.29 12.69 -2.86
C VAL A 181 -10.49 13.68 -2.01
N ASN A 182 -10.96 14.92 -1.94
CA ASN A 182 -10.39 15.92 -1.05
C ASN A 182 -10.73 15.65 0.43
N ALA A 183 -10.19 16.43 1.36
CA ALA A 183 -10.38 16.23 2.80
C ALA A 183 -11.84 16.35 3.27
N VAL A 184 -12.73 17.03 2.54
CA VAL A 184 -14.17 17.09 2.80
C VAL A 184 -14.97 16.05 1.99
N ARG A 185 -14.29 15.13 1.31
CA ARG A 185 -14.85 13.99 0.54
C ARG A 185 -15.48 14.38 -0.79
N GLU A 186 -15.16 15.56 -1.33
CA GLU A 186 -15.55 15.89 -2.71
C GLU A 186 -14.62 15.18 -3.69
N PRO A 187 -15.16 14.62 -4.80
CA PRO A 187 -14.38 13.89 -5.78
C PRO A 187 -13.33 14.75 -6.49
N HIS A 188 -12.13 14.22 -6.64
CA HIS A 188 -11.22 14.68 -7.69
C HIS A 188 -11.58 14.04 -9.05
N PRO A 189 -11.20 14.65 -10.18
CA PRO A 189 -11.59 14.14 -11.50
C PRO A 189 -11.23 12.67 -11.75
N HIS A 190 -10.08 12.23 -11.26
CA HIS A 190 -9.60 10.84 -11.43
C HIS A 190 -10.39 9.80 -10.63
N LEU A 191 -11.19 10.20 -9.62
CA LEU A 191 -12.11 9.28 -8.97
C LEU A 191 -13.17 8.78 -9.96
N LEU A 192 -13.68 9.64 -10.83
CA LEU A 192 -14.75 9.28 -11.77
C LEU A 192 -14.25 8.22 -12.76
N GLU A 193 -13.01 8.32 -13.19
CA GLU A 193 -12.37 7.28 -14.01
C GLU A 193 -12.19 5.98 -13.20
N ALA A 194 -11.62 6.06 -11.99
CA ALA A 194 -11.41 4.89 -11.16
C ALA A 194 -12.70 4.12 -10.87
N VAL A 195 -13.81 4.81 -10.59
CA VAL A 195 -15.11 4.19 -10.32
C VAL A 195 -15.68 3.52 -11.57
N SER A 196 -15.41 4.04 -12.77
CA SER A 196 -15.94 3.46 -14.01
C SER A 196 -15.44 2.02 -14.27
N TYR A 197 -14.29 1.64 -13.70
CA TYR A 197 -13.74 0.28 -13.82
C TYR A 197 -14.14 -0.66 -12.66
N THR A 198 -14.72 -0.14 -11.60
CA THR A 198 -15.11 -0.95 -10.44
C THR A 198 -16.58 -1.35 -10.43
N HIS A 199 -17.35 -0.85 -11.37
CA HIS A 199 -18.80 -1.07 -11.53
C HIS A 199 -19.07 -1.65 -12.92
N LEU A 200 -18.70 -2.92 -13.11
CA LEU A 200 -19.09 -3.73 -14.25
C LEU A 200 -20.33 -4.55 -13.94
#